data_aa3328ce39d2c5f0838a77bdadf42200
#
_entry.id   aa3328ce39d2c5f0838a77bdadf42200
#
_cell.length_a   1.000
_cell.length_b   1.000
_cell.length_c   1.000
_cell.angle_alpha   90.00
_cell.angle_beta   90.00
_cell.angle_gamma   90.00
#
_symmetry.space_group_name_H-M   'P 1'
#
loop_
_entity.id
_entity.type
_entity.pdbx_description
1 polymer ?
#
loop_
_entity_poly.entity_id
_entity_poly.type
_entity_poly.pdbx_seq_one_letter_code
_entity_poly.pdbx_strand_id
1 'polypeptide(L)'
;MEIVRLPGRITRRLRVTRTRRALSYVVVGLLVAAAAIALALVVTPLQETTVAGEEIGVGAAAPTLSLSGPGEVDLFGQRLPTTLDFAGPVRPRLTLAHITLDRQLASMFNPAHGALPVRVAIGQALAAAWTRYFVWEACITGAAALLLTGALCGWARFPVRKTLVLLAVGLALAEVADLGGIMVTAYTAPARLAQVGSLTGLVGQAPLPTVAKLSGPEKDKVQAVVLGDSTAAALGNPLVAQASAADHACRRSSEAYAADLAAVNNWDVLNLACSGGTIQAGLLGPQQAGGITVPAQLAQARQATNATLVIVSIGANDVGWSGLVGLCAAAKSCADSASAAYFQQRLNAFASQYYQLLEQLATLPSHPRVLINLYYNPFDPSQGCLTGHGLDPAKEGTLVRLLDALNQVLSNGAAAASVTSVQPDFTGHALCDADPYVQGVGAPAPFHPTAAGELAIALADEQALQSGPGTSSGSPSAVPPSASPAASPAASPSG
;
A
#
# COMPACT_ATOMS: atom_id res chain seq x y z
N MET A 1 -29.77 21.75 86.21
CA MET A 1 -29.39 22.59 85.07
C MET A 1 -28.63 21.71 84.12
N GLU A 2 -29.39 21.03 83.20
CA GLU A 2 -28.87 20.02 82.26
C GLU A 2 -28.50 20.68 80.98
N ILE A 3 -27.21 20.58 80.61
CA ILE A 3 -26.70 21.05 79.32
C ILE A 3 -26.90 19.89 78.35
N VAL A 4 -27.91 20.04 77.50
CA VAL A 4 -28.18 19.13 76.38
C VAL A 4 -27.05 19.27 75.32
N ARG A 5 -26.21 18.22 75.18
CA ARG A 5 -25.29 18.06 74.03
C ARG A 5 -25.99 17.33 72.91
N LEU A 6 -26.37 18.05 71.89
CA LEU A 6 -26.65 17.56 70.53
C LEU A 6 -25.72 18.35 69.60
N PRO A 7 -25.24 17.89 68.48
CA PRO A 7 -25.36 16.63 67.79
C PRO A 7 -24.12 16.20 66.95
N GLY A 8 -23.61 15.07 67.11
CA GLY A 8 -22.60 14.48 66.24
C GLY A 8 -23.16 13.91 64.91
N ARG A 9 -24.46 13.66 64.82
CA ARG A 9 -25.09 13.02 63.64
C ARG A 9 -25.38 13.94 62.47
N ILE A 10 -25.71 15.19 62.69
CA ILE A 10 -26.03 16.14 61.62
C ILE A 10 -24.78 16.61 60.86
N THR A 11 -23.70 16.86 61.56
CA THR A 11 -22.41 17.23 60.96
C THR A 11 -21.78 16.12 60.13
N ARG A 12 -22.00 14.86 60.53
CA ARG A 12 -21.53 13.68 59.78
C ARG A 12 -22.32 13.46 58.49
N ARG A 13 -23.66 13.66 58.48
CA ARG A 13 -24.48 13.61 57.28
C ARG A 13 -24.16 14.70 56.28
N LEU A 14 -23.93 15.92 56.75
CA LEU A 14 -23.53 17.06 55.89
C LEU A 14 -22.11 16.90 55.30
N ARG A 15 -21.18 16.28 56.01
CA ARG A 15 -19.85 15.92 55.49
C ARG A 15 -19.97 14.84 54.41
N VAL A 16 -20.73 13.78 54.65
CA VAL A 16 -20.93 12.67 53.66
C VAL A 16 -21.60 13.15 52.39
N THR A 17 -22.55 14.08 52.45
CA THR A 17 -23.18 14.66 51.23
C THR A 17 -22.27 15.61 50.50
N ARG A 18 -21.42 16.38 51.18
CA ARG A 18 -20.39 17.22 50.53
C ARG A 18 -19.29 16.40 49.85
N THR A 19 -18.81 15.34 50.55
CA THR A 19 -17.78 14.45 49.94
C THR A 19 -18.35 13.66 48.75
N ARG A 20 -19.60 13.18 48.78
CA ARG A 20 -20.22 12.53 47.63
C ARG A 20 -20.38 13.49 46.43
N ARG A 21 -20.77 14.75 46.67
CA ARG A 21 -20.85 15.77 45.62
C ARG A 21 -19.47 16.11 45.03
N ALA A 22 -18.47 16.27 45.90
CA ALA A 22 -17.10 16.52 45.44
C ALA A 22 -16.56 15.37 44.62
N LEU A 23 -16.79 14.10 45.05
CA LEU A 23 -16.41 12.93 44.32
C LEU A 23 -17.11 12.83 42.95
N SER A 24 -18.41 13.17 42.88
CA SER A 24 -19.12 13.18 41.59
C SER A 24 -18.57 14.21 40.61
N TYR A 25 -18.13 15.40 41.07
CA TYR A 25 -17.49 16.39 40.20
C TYR A 25 -16.12 15.91 39.70
N VAL A 26 -15.34 15.24 40.55
CA VAL A 26 -14.06 14.64 40.13
C VAL A 26 -14.27 13.56 39.07
N VAL A 27 -15.23 12.64 39.30
CA VAL A 27 -15.53 11.57 38.34
C VAL A 27 -16.00 12.15 37.01
N VAL A 28 -16.92 13.12 37.01
CA VAL A 28 -17.37 13.80 35.78
C VAL A 28 -16.23 14.53 35.11
N GLY A 29 -15.38 15.21 35.86
CA GLY A 29 -14.19 15.88 35.30
C GLY A 29 -13.23 14.93 34.62
N LEU A 30 -12.98 13.76 35.23
CA LEU A 30 -12.14 12.71 34.62
C LEU A 30 -12.78 12.11 33.36
N LEU A 31 -14.10 11.90 33.36
CA LEU A 31 -14.80 11.43 32.17
C LEU A 31 -14.75 12.45 31.02
N VAL A 32 -14.90 13.74 31.32
CA VAL A 32 -14.76 14.81 30.33
C VAL A 32 -13.32 14.87 29.80
N ALA A 33 -12.32 14.77 30.67
CA ALA A 33 -10.92 14.75 30.23
C ALA A 33 -10.65 13.55 29.31
N ALA A 34 -11.09 12.36 29.70
CA ALA A 34 -10.93 11.16 28.88
C ALA A 34 -11.64 11.29 27.51
N ALA A 35 -12.85 11.88 27.51
CA ALA A 35 -13.59 12.10 26.26
C ALA A 35 -12.92 13.17 25.37
N ALA A 36 -12.36 14.25 25.97
CA ALA A 36 -11.64 15.29 25.25
C ALA A 36 -10.36 14.74 24.60
N ILE A 37 -9.56 13.99 25.34
CA ILE A 37 -8.34 13.33 24.82
C ILE A 37 -8.69 12.34 23.72
N ALA A 38 -9.71 11.46 23.93
CA ALA A 38 -10.12 10.51 22.92
C ALA A 38 -10.58 11.20 21.62
N LEU A 39 -11.32 12.31 21.74
CA LEU A 39 -11.75 13.12 20.60
C LEU A 39 -10.54 13.76 19.90
N ALA A 40 -9.60 14.31 20.63
CA ALA A 40 -8.41 14.94 20.08
C ALA A 40 -7.57 13.95 19.30
N LEU A 41 -7.31 12.75 19.82
CA LEU A 41 -6.56 11.69 19.13
C LEU A 41 -7.21 11.26 17.81
N VAL A 42 -8.54 11.37 17.68
CA VAL A 42 -9.27 11.01 16.46
C VAL A 42 -9.29 12.16 15.44
N VAL A 43 -9.41 13.40 15.92
CA VAL A 43 -9.65 14.59 15.08
C VAL A 43 -8.36 15.28 14.67
N THR A 44 -7.27 15.13 15.44
CA THR A 44 -5.99 15.77 15.12
C THR A 44 -5.45 15.25 13.78
N PRO A 45 -5.24 16.15 12.79
CA PRO A 45 -4.76 15.75 11.47
C PRO A 45 -3.32 15.24 11.54
N LEU A 46 -3.01 14.25 10.68
CA LEU A 46 -1.64 13.81 10.46
C LEU A 46 -0.78 15.01 10.05
N GLN A 47 0.43 15.10 10.61
CA GLN A 47 1.39 16.12 10.23
C GLN A 47 2.28 15.59 9.12
N GLU A 48 2.06 16.09 7.93
CA GLU A 48 2.84 15.71 6.75
C GLU A 48 4.23 16.34 6.82
N THR A 49 5.22 15.55 6.45
CA THR A 49 6.60 15.99 6.29
C THR A 49 7.19 15.32 5.06
N THR A 50 7.84 16.11 4.22
CA THR A 50 8.51 15.59 3.03
C THR A 50 9.93 15.19 3.40
N VAL A 51 10.26 13.93 3.19
CA VAL A 51 11.57 13.38 3.48
C VAL A 51 12.07 12.68 2.23
N ALA A 52 13.14 13.21 1.64
CA ALA A 52 13.75 12.71 0.41
C ALA A 52 12.77 12.54 -0.78
N GLY A 53 11.79 13.44 -0.89
CA GLY A 53 10.78 13.41 -1.94
C GLY A 53 9.51 12.65 -1.56
N GLU A 54 9.48 11.98 -0.40
CA GLU A 54 8.33 11.21 0.08
C GLU A 54 7.54 11.97 1.13
N GLU A 55 6.22 11.91 1.05
CA GLU A 55 5.32 12.46 2.07
C GLU A 55 5.02 11.42 3.14
N ILE A 56 5.49 11.70 4.35
CA ILE A 56 5.26 10.88 5.53
C ILE A 56 4.31 11.63 6.47
N GLY A 57 3.15 11.06 6.72
CA GLY A 57 2.23 11.54 7.74
C GLY A 57 2.65 11.04 9.13
N VAL A 58 2.79 11.95 10.09
CA VAL A 58 3.12 11.64 11.49
C VAL A 58 1.90 11.92 12.36
N GLY A 59 1.49 10.92 13.13
CA GLY A 59 0.36 11.00 14.05
C GLY A 59 0.55 10.12 15.28
N ALA A 60 -0.52 9.87 16.03
CA ALA A 60 -0.51 8.97 17.17
C ALA A 60 -1.16 7.63 16.86
N ALA A 61 -0.58 6.57 17.38
CA ALA A 61 -1.20 5.25 17.45
C ALA A 61 -2.30 5.24 18.52
N ALA A 62 -3.22 4.28 18.41
CA ALA A 62 -4.25 4.09 19.42
C ALA A 62 -3.60 3.91 20.83
N PRO A 63 -4.13 4.57 21.87
CA PRO A 63 -3.55 4.49 23.20
C PRO A 63 -3.63 3.06 23.75
N THR A 64 -2.57 2.66 24.42
CA THR A 64 -2.48 1.33 25.07
C THR A 64 -2.30 1.47 26.57
N LEU A 65 -2.65 0.43 27.33
CA LEU A 65 -2.46 0.41 28.78
C LEU A 65 -0.99 0.16 29.19
N SER A 66 -0.11 -0.15 28.23
CA SER A 66 1.31 -0.36 28.52
C SER A 66 2.08 0.95 28.51
N LEU A 67 2.99 1.14 29.49
CA LEU A 67 3.79 2.35 29.66
C LEU A 67 5.01 2.41 28.72
N SER A 68 5.25 1.38 27.92
CA SER A 68 6.30 1.37 26.88
C SER A 68 5.97 0.32 25.82
N GLY A 69 6.51 0.48 24.63
CA GLY A 69 6.41 -0.48 23.53
C GLY A 69 6.61 0.16 22.16
N PRO A 70 6.49 -0.61 21.09
CA PRO A 70 6.70 -0.13 19.74
C PRO A 70 5.69 0.93 19.33
N GLY A 71 6.10 1.87 18.48
CA GLY A 71 5.20 2.71 17.70
C GLY A 71 4.55 1.91 16.56
N GLU A 72 3.83 2.59 15.69
CA GLU A 72 3.22 1.99 14.49
C GLU A 72 3.76 2.64 13.22
N VAL A 73 3.99 1.84 12.19
CA VAL A 73 4.17 2.29 10.81
C VAL A 73 3.01 1.77 10.01
N ASP A 74 2.26 2.66 9.41
CA ASP A 74 1.17 2.34 8.48
C ASP A 74 1.73 2.42 7.06
N LEU A 75 1.99 1.26 6.48
CA LEU A 75 2.41 1.12 5.09
C LEU A 75 1.20 0.68 4.27
N PHE A 76 0.60 1.62 3.55
CA PHE A 76 -0.53 1.34 2.65
C PHE A 76 -1.75 0.68 3.32
N GLY A 77 -2.05 1.09 4.56
CA GLY A 77 -3.14 0.52 5.36
C GLY A 77 -2.77 -0.70 6.20
N GLN A 78 -1.56 -1.21 6.06
CA GLN A 78 -1.02 -2.29 6.90
C GLN A 78 -0.21 -1.69 8.05
N ARG A 79 -0.65 -1.96 9.28
CA ARG A 79 -0.01 -1.47 10.49
C ARG A 79 1.05 -2.45 10.97
N LEU A 80 2.30 -2.00 10.97
CA LEU A 80 3.45 -2.76 11.44
C LEU A 80 4.01 -2.10 12.70
N PRO A 81 4.46 -2.88 13.70
CA PRO A 81 5.14 -2.31 14.84
C PRO A 81 6.52 -1.76 14.44
N THR A 82 6.93 -0.64 15.06
CA THR A 82 8.32 -0.16 14.91
C THR A 82 9.29 -1.02 15.71
N THR A 83 10.55 -1.06 15.30
CA THR A 83 11.66 -1.64 16.10
C THR A 83 12.03 -0.79 17.28
N LEU A 84 11.64 0.48 17.26
CA LEU A 84 11.91 1.43 18.34
C LEU A 84 10.79 1.38 19.36
N ASP A 85 11.15 1.17 20.61
CA ASP A 85 10.23 1.31 21.72
C ASP A 85 10.13 2.77 22.18
N PHE A 86 8.90 3.20 22.39
CA PHE A 86 8.55 4.52 22.91
C PHE A 86 7.97 4.39 24.32
N ALA A 87 8.32 5.30 25.19
CA ALA A 87 7.76 5.38 26.52
C ALA A 87 6.41 6.15 26.48
N GLY A 88 5.42 5.65 27.22
CA GLY A 88 4.10 6.26 27.34
C GLY A 88 2.98 5.43 26.67
N PRO A 89 1.72 5.74 27.02
CA PRO A 89 0.54 5.03 26.51
C PRO A 89 0.17 5.45 25.09
N VAL A 90 0.54 6.66 24.63
CA VAL A 90 0.30 7.17 23.28
C VAL A 90 1.63 7.20 22.54
N ARG A 91 1.72 6.53 21.41
CA ARG A 91 2.98 6.31 20.67
C ARG A 91 2.91 6.89 19.27
N PRO A 92 4.05 7.21 18.63
CA PRO A 92 4.07 7.68 17.27
C PRO A 92 3.51 6.66 16.28
N ARG A 93 2.74 7.16 15.33
CA ARG A 93 2.29 6.46 14.14
C ARG A 93 2.81 7.20 12.92
N LEU A 94 3.51 6.49 12.08
CA LEU A 94 4.02 7.01 10.81
C LEU A 94 3.18 6.39 9.69
N THR A 95 2.59 7.23 8.85
CA THR A 95 1.76 6.79 7.72
C THR A 95 2.49 7.16 6.43
N LEU A 96 2.83 6.17 5.63
CA LEU A 96 3.37 6.37 4.31
C LEU A 96 2.21 6.43 3.32
N ALA A 97 1.87 7.63 2.87
CA ALA A 97 0.71 7.85 2.00
C ALA A 97 1.05 7.72 0.52
N HIS A 98 2.27 8.08 0.13
CA HIS A 98 2.75 8.07 -1.25
C HIS A 98 4.19 7.59 -1.30
N ILE A 99 4.51 6.72 -2.27
CA ILE A 99 5.88 6.40 -2.64
C ILE A 99 6.07 6.90 -4.07
N THR A 100 6.78 8.01 -4.23
CA THR A 100 7.37 8.38 -5.53
C THR A 100 8.76 7.79 -5.56
N LEU A 101 8.92 6.68 -6.29
CA LEU A 101 10.21 6.01 -6.42
C LEU A 101 11.17 6.86 -7.25
N ASP A 102 11.81 7.81 -6.59
CA ASP A 102 13.00 8.45 -7.11
C ASP A 102 14.25 7.61 -6.75
N ARG A 103 15.32 7.71 -7.57
CA ARG A 103 16.61 7.03 -7.30
C ARG A 103 17.16 7.30 -5.89
N GLN A 104 16.73 8.41 -5.27
CA GLN A 104 17.08 8.71 -3.88
C GLN A 104 16.42 7.73 -2.89
N LEU A 105 15.18 7.27 -3.16
CA LEU A 105 14.50 6.29 -2.31
C LEU A 105 15.17 4.92 -2.40
N ALA A 106 15.57 4.48 -3.60
CA ALA A 106 16.32 3.24 -3.78
C ALA A 106 17.64 3.24 -2.97
N SER A 107 18.27 4.42 -2.80
CA SER A 107 19.46 4.57 -1.95
C SER A 107 19.14 4.51 -0.46
N MET A 108 17.89 4.81 -0.04
CA MET A 108 17.44 4.70 1.37
C MET A 108 17.19 3.25 1.79
N PHE A 109 16.77 2.39 0.86
CA PHE A 109 16.62 0.96 1.12
C PHE A 109 17.94 0.19 1.05
N ASN A 110 19.01 0.80 0.53
CA ASN A 110 20.34 0.20 0.50
C ASN A 110 21.21 0.75 1.65
N PRO A 111 21.41 0.00 2.75
CA PRO A 111 22.16 0.47 3.92
C PRO A 111 23.62 0.79 3.63
N ALA A 112 24.18 0.33 2.49
CA ALA A 112 25.58 0.54 2.12
C ALA A 112 25.87 1.92 1.50
N HIS A 113 24.87 2.66 0.99
CA HIS A 113 25.07 3.85 0.17
C HIS A 113 24.36 5.12 0.68
N GLY A 114 23.66 5.08 1.82
CA GLY A 114 22.99 6.28 2.36
C GLY A 114 24.00 7.25 2.99
N ALA A 115 24.18 8.43 2.39
CA ALA A 115 25.03 9.47 2.96
C ALA A 115 24.56 9.89 4.37
N LEU A 116 25.45 9.98 5.33
CA LEU A 116 25.19 10.40 6.72
C LEU A 116 24.28 11.63 6.86
N PRO A 117 24.41 12.71 6.05
CA PRO A 117 23.54 13.90 6.16
C PRO A 117 22.07 13.60 5.86
N VAL A 118 21.73 12.68 4.95
CA VAL A 118 20.34 12.31 4.61
C VAL A 118 19.67 11.57 5.78
N ARG A 119 20.40 10.67 6.44
CA ARG A 119 19.88 9.94 7.62
C ARG A 119 19.53 10.86 8.77
N VAL A 120 20.38 11.86 9.04
CA VAL A 120 20.12 12.85 10.09
C VAL A 120 18.92 13.72 9.75
N ALA A 121 18.77 14.13 8.48
CA ALA A 121 17.65 14.93 8.00
C ALA A 121 16.30 14.21 8.14
N ILE A 122 16.24 12.92 7.86
CA ILE A 122 15.03 12.07 8.03
C ILE A 122 14.57 12.09 9.49
N GLY A 123 15.46 11.74 10.41
CA GLY A 123 15.14 11.67 11.83
C GLY A 123 14.69 13.02 12.39
N GLN A 124 15.35 14.10 11.98
CA GLN A 124 14.97 15.46 12.40
C GLN A 124 13.61 15.90 11.86
N ALA A 125 13.29 15.57 10.60
CA ALA A 125 12.01 15.89 9.99
C ALA A 125 10.85 15.14 10.69
N LEU A 126 11.04 13.84 10.98
CA LEU A 126 10.07 13.03 11.72
C LEU A 126 9.86 13.56 13.16
N ALA A 127 10.94 13.91 13.84
CA ALA A 127 10.88 14.49 15.19
C ALA A 127 10.14 15.84 15.21
N ALA A 128 10.38 16.68 14.21
CA ALA A 128 9.70 17.98 14.07
C ALA A 128 8.21 17.80 13.76
N ALA A 129 7.85 16.86 12.90
CA ALA A 129 6.46 16.56 12.57
C ALA A 129 5.71 15.99 13.79
N TRP A 130 6.33 15.09 14.56
CA TRP A 130 5.79 14.60 15.83
C TRP A 130 5.53 15.72 16.83
N THR A 131 6.46 16.64 16.97
CA THR A 131 6.28 17.80 17.88
C THR A 131 5.12 18.69 17.43
N ARG A 132 4.97 18.94 16.13
CA ARG A 132 3.82 19.69 15.60
C ARG A 132 2.50 18.97 15.86
N TYR A 133 2.45 17.67 15.61
CA TYR A 133 1.27 16.86 15.90
C TYR A 133 0.83 17.02 17.35
N PHE A 134 1.77 16.92 18.26
CA PHE A 134 1.54 17.01 19.68
C PHE A 134 0.99 18.38 20.12
N VAL A 135 1.53 19.46 19.58
CA VAL A 135 1.01 20.81 19.86
C VAL A 135 -0.43 20.96 19.36
N TRP A 136 -0.75 20.45 18.18
CA TRP A 136 -2.12 20.48 17.67
C TRP A 136 -3.06 19.64 18.52
N GLU A 137 -2.63 18.46 18.91
CA GLU A 137 -3.41 17.54 19.73
C GLU A 137 -3.75 18.16 21.10
N ALA A 138 -2.78 18.75 21.79
CA ALA A 138 -3.02 19.45 23.05
C ALA A 138 -4.00 20.64 22.88
N CYS A 139 -3.85 21.45 21.84
CA CYS A 139 -4.79 22.54 21.56
C CYS A 139 -6.23 22.02 21.33
N ILE A 140 -6.39 20.91 20.63
CA ILE A 140 -7.70 20.31 20.37
C ILE A 140 -8.27 19.70 21.66
N THR A 141 -7.45 19.05 22.48
CA THR A 141 -7.85 18.53 23.81
C THR A 141 -8.38 19.65 24.68
N GLY A 142 -7.66 20.77 24.77
CA GLY A 142 -8.11 21.94 25.53
C GLY A 142 -9.43 22.52 25.01
N ALA A 143 -9.57 22.68 23.70
CA ALA A 143 -10.79 23.17 23.09
C ALA A 143 -11.98 22.20 23.34
N ALA A 144 -11.78 20.90 23.18
CA ALA A 144 -12.79 19.87 23.44
C ALA A 144 -13.21 19.86 24.91
N ALA A 145 -12.24 19.97 25.86
CA ALA A 145 -12.55 20.03 27.29
C ALA A 145 -13.39 21.25 27.64
N LEU A 146 -13.09 22.42 27.08
CA LEU A 146 -13.88 23.64 27.27
C LEU A 146 -15.29 23.49 26.71
N LEU A 147 -15.44 22.95 25.50
CA LEU A 147 -16.75 22.75 24.87
C LEU A 147 -17.61 21.73 25.64
N LEU A 148 -17.06 20.59 26.00
CA LEU A 148 -17.77 19.56 26.77
C LEU A 148 -18.15 20.04 28.16
N THR A 149 -17.25 20.68 28.87
CA THR A 149 -17.52 21.26 30.21
C THR A 149 -18.56 22.38 30.10
N GLY A 150 -18.46 23.25 29.10
CA GLY A 150 -19.41 24.33 28.84
C GLY A 150 -20.81 23.80 28.55
N ALA A 151 -20.92 22.79 27.69
CA ALA A 151 -22.18 22.13 27.37
C ALA A 151 -22.85 21.51 28.61
N LEU A 152 -22.06 20.79 29.43
CA LEU A 152 -22.54 20.21 30.70
C LEU A 152 -23.00 21.28 31.69
N CYS A 153 -22.26 22.38 31.81
CA CYS A 153 -22.66 23.49 32.68
C CYS A 153 -23.91 24.19 32.20
N GLY A 154 -24.07 24.38 30.89
CA GLY A 154 -25.28 24.94 30.27
C GLY A 154 -26.49 24.06 30.49
N TRP A 155 -26.34 22.74 30.26
CA TRP A 155 -27.40 21.77 30.51
C TRP A 155 -27.81 21.73 31.99
N ALA A 156 -26.83 21.78 32.90
CA ALA A 156 -27.06 21.82 34.37
C ALA A 156 -27.51 23.17 34.88
N ARG A 157 -27.58 24.21 34.02
CA ARG A 157 -27.98 25.59 34.34
C ARG A 157 -27.17 26.17 35.51
N PHE A 158 -25.84 25.99 35.53
CA PHE A 158 -25.01 26.49 36.57
C PHE A 158 -24.85 28.05 36.48
N PRO A 159 -24.72 28.75 37.61
CA PRO A 159 -24.43 30.17 37.59
C PRO A 159 -23.04 30.47 37.02
N VAL A 160 -22.86 31.62 36.35
CA VAL A 160 -21.66 32.01 35.60
C VAL A 160 -20.37 31.81 36.40
N ARG A 161 -20.32 32.24 37.67
CA ARG A 161 -19.15 32.06 38.54
C ARG A 161 -18.75 30.59 38.68
N LYS A 162 -19.72 29.68 38.87
CA LYS A 162 -19.46 28.25 39.00
C LYS A 162 -19.02 27.63 37.66
N THR A 163 -19.64 28.07 36.55
CA THR A 163 -19.25 27.67 35.20
C THR A 163 -17.80 28.03 34.90
N LEU A 164 -17.37 29.26 35.18
CA LEU A 164 -15.98 29.69 34.95
C LEU A 164 -14.97 28.86 35.76
N VAL A 165 -15.29 28.56 37.02
CA VAL A 165 -14.44 27.69 37.85
C VAL A 165 -14.37 26.28 37.30
N LEU A 166 -15.49 25.71 36.87
CA LEU A 166 -15.54 24.37 36.30
C LEU A 166 -14.83 24.29 34.94
N LEU A 167 -14.91 25.33 34.10
CA LEU A 167 -14.15 25.43 32.85
C LEU A 167 -12.65 25.45 33.11
N ALA A 168 -12.21 26.29 34.06
CA ALA A 168 -10.79 26.37 34.43
C ALA A 168 -10.26 25.04 35.01
N VAL A 169 -11.04 24.41 35.92
CA VAL A 169 -10.68 23.11 36.50
C VAL A 169 -10.75 22.00 35.47
N GLY A 170 -11.78 21.98 34.62
CA GLY A 170 -11.94 20.98 33.54
C GLY A 170 -10.80 21.07 32.52
N LEU A 171 -10.45 22.30 32.11
CA LEU A 171 -9.29 22.51 31.24
C LEU A 171 -8.01 22.02 31.90
N ALA A 172 -7.75 22.43 33.14
CA ALA A 172 -6.53 22.06 33.87
C ALA A 172 -6.44 20.53 34.05
N LEU A 173 -7.55 19.86 34.36
CA LEU A 173 -7.58 18.40 34.51
C LEU A 173 -7.34 17.68 33.15
N ALA A 174 -7.92 18.19 32.07
CA ALA A 174 -7.73 17.62 30.73
C ALA A 174 -6.27 17.78 30.29
N GLU A 175 -5.71 19.00 30.41
CA GLU A 175 -4.32 19.26 30.04
C GLU A 175 -3.31 18.50 30.91
N VAL A 176 -3.54 18.40 32.22
CA VAL A 176 -2.67 17.62 33.13
C VAL A 176 -2.76 16.12 32.82
N ALA A 177 -3.94 15.60 32.52
CA ALA A 177 -4.10 14.19 32.13
C ALA A 177 -3.47 13.91 30.78
N ASP A 178 -3.65 14.81 29.82
CA ASP A 178 -3.09 14.74 28.47
C ASP A 178 -1.56 14.86 28.51
N LEU A 179 -1.04 15.95 29.05
CA LEU A 179 0.39 16.15 29.22
C LEU A 179 1.03 15.04 30.09
N GLY A 180 0.34 14.57 31.14
CA GLY A 180 0.82 13.47 31.99
C GLY A 180 0.86 12.13 31.26
N GLY A 181 -0.11 11.86 30.36
CA GLY A 181 -0.17 10.66 29.56
C GLY A 181 0.79 10.67 28.35
N ILE A 182 0.96 11.82 27.74
CA ILE A 182 1.70 11.99 26.47
C ILE A 182 3.08 12.61 26.70
N MET A 183 3.28 13.34 27.78
CA MET A 183 4.51 14.11 28.04
C MET A 183 5.78 13.24 27.98
N VAL A 184 5.72 12.03 28.52
CA VAL A 184 6.85 11.10 28.46
C VAL A 184 7.17 10.73 27.02
N THR A 185 6.15 10.44 26.22
CA THR A 185 6.32 10.13 24.80
C THR A 185 6.71 11.38 24.02
N ALA A 186 6.05 12.51 24.26
CA ALA A 186 6.37 13.78 23.59
C ALA A 186 7.82 14.21 23.80
N TYR A 187 8.35 14.00 25.00
CA TYR A 187 9.72 14.35 25.34
C TYR A 187 10.76 13.34 24.81
N THR A 188 10.44 12.06 24.83
CA THR A 188 11.38 10.99 24.46
C THR A 188 11.31 10.58 22.99
N ALA A 189 10.15 10.68 22.35
CA ALA A 189 9.95 10.28 20.97
C ALA A 189 10.81 11.09 19.96
N PRO A 190 10.97 12.42 20.06
CA PRO A 190 11.82 13.16 19.13
C PRO A 190 13.25 12.65 19.12
N ALA A 191 13.83 12.34 20.28
CA ALA A 191 15.19 11.80 20.37
C ALA A 191 15.31 10.37 19.79
N ARG A 192 14.25 9.57 19.90
CA ARG A 192 14.18 8.23 19.29
C ARG A 192 13.96 8.31 17.78
N LEU A 193 13.04 9.15 17.32
CA LEU A 193 12.81 9.38 15.90
C LEU A 193 14.02 9.99 15.19
N ALA A 194 14.78 10.86 15.87
CA ALA A 194 16.02 11.40 15.34
C ALA A 194 17.11 10.35 15.10
N GLN A 195 17.02 9.17 15.71
CA GLN A 195 17.92 8.05 15.49
C GLN A 195 17.55 7.22 14.26
N VAL A 196 16.37 7.47 13.66
CA VAL A 196 15.91 6.78 12.47
C VAL A 196 16.74 7.18 11.27
N GLY A 197 17.59 6.27 10.81
CA GLY A 197 18.43 6.49 9.63
C GLY A 197 17.89 5.89 8.34
N SER A 198 16.85 5.07 8.43
CA SER A 198 16.17 4.45 7.27
C SER A 198 14.80 3.90 7.68
N LEU A 199 13.87 3.82 6.75
CA LEU A 199 12.56 3.17 6.96
C LEU A 199 12.71 1.69 7.34
N THR A 200 13.65 0.99 6.74
CA THR A 200 14.01 -0.40 7.11
C THR A 200 14.54 -0.51 8.53
N GLY A 201 15.25 0.51 9.04
CA GLY A 201 15.68 0.57 10.43
C GLY A 201 14.53 0.83 11.39
N LEU A 202 13.48 1.51 10.96
CA LEU A 202 12.32 1.84 11.76
C LEU A 202 11.32 0.68 11.89
N VAL A 203 11.07 -0.01 10.79
CA VAL A 203 10.17 -1.21 10.74
C VAL A 203 10.91 -2.44 11.26
N GLY A 204 12.23 -2.33 11.36
CA GLY A 204 13.12 -3.47 11.57
C GLY A 204 13.11 -4.36 10.33
N GLN A 205 14.00 -5.31 10.36
CA GLN A 205 13.69 -6.62 9.81
C GLN A 205 12.82 -7.37 10.86
N ALA A 206 11.66 -6.79 11.25
CA ALA A 206 10.57 -7.70 11.59
C ALA A 206 10.59 -8.64 10.40
N PRO A 207 10.73 -9.96 10.56
CA PRO A 207 10.61 -10.83 9.45
C PRO A 207 9.28 -10.42 8.83
N LEU A 208 9.29 -9.66 7.71
CA LEU A 208 8.28 -9.84 6.70
C LEU A 208 8.10 -11.34 6.76
N PRO A 209 6.90 -11.86 7.12
CA PRO A 209 6.78 -13.28 7.41
C PRO A 209 7.60 -13.94 6.36
N THR A 210 8.61 -14.71 6.76
CA THR A 210 9.72 -15.10 5.87
C THR A 210 9.02 -15.86 4.79
N VAL A 211 8.74 -15.17 3.68
CA VAL A 211 8.24 -15.84 2.49
C VAL A 211 9.37 -16.78 2.20
N ALA A 212 9.16 -18.06 2.47
CA ALA A 212 10.19 -19.07 2.37
C ALA A 212 10.78 -18.91 0.98
N LYS A 213 12.10 -18.77 0.88
CA LYS A 213 12.78 -18.64 -0.41
C LYS A 213 12.26 -19.75 -1.29
N LEU A 214 11.46 -19.37 -2.30
CA LEU A 214 10.90 -20.32 -3.22
C LEU A 214 12.01 -20.67 -4.20
N SER A 215 12.55 -21.85 -4.07
CA SER A 215 13.54 -22.42 -5.02
C SER A 215 12.87 -23.55 -5.77
N GLY A 216 12.86 -23.46 -7.08
CA GLY A 216 12.34 -24.51 -7.95
C GLY A 216 13.42 -25.51 -8.37
N PRO A 217 13.03 -26.68 -8.87
CA PRO A 217 13.91 -27.68 -9.43
C PRO A 217 14.42 -27.28 -10.81
N GLU A 218 15.23 -28.18 -11.40
CA GLU A 218 15.69 -28.06 -12.77
C GLU A 218 14.51 -27.99 -13.77
N LYS A 219 14.72 -27.22 -14.85
CA LYS A 219 13.69 -26.84 -15.83
C LYS A 219 12.93 -28.01 -16.46
N ASP A 220 13.61 -29.08 -16.75
CA ASP A 220 13.07 -30.28 -17.41
C ASP A 220 12.14 -31.13 -16.52
N LYS A 221 12.04 -30.82 -15.25
CA LYS A 221 11.17 -31.50 -14.26
C LYS A 221 10.00 -30.68 -13.80
N VAL A 222 9.80 -29.48 -14.38
CA VAL A 222 8.78 -28.55 -13.92
C VAL A 222 7.41 -28.92 -14.45
N GLN A 223 6.44 -29.07 -13.52
CA GLN A 223 5.00 -29.03 -13.80
C GLN A 223 4.52 -27.66 -13.32
N ALA A 224 3.90 -26.89 -14.18
CA ALA A 224 3.56 -25.49 -13.92
C ALA A 224 2.08 -25.27 -13.65
N VAL A 225 1.76 -24.33 -12.77
CA VAL A 225 0.41 -23.80 -12.56
C VAL A 225 0.40 -22.31 -12.88
N VAL A 226 -0.56 -21.88 -13.69
CA VAL A 226 -0.79 -20.47 -14.01
C VAL A 226 -2.02 -19.97 -13.26
N LEU A 227 -1.85 -18.90 -12.51
CA LEU A 227 -2.89 -18.21 -11.76
C LEU A 227 -3.04 -16.78 -12.30
N GLY A 228 -4.26 -16.28 -12.30
CA GLY A 228 -4.42 -14.89 -12.71
C GLY A 228 -5.81 -14.50 -13.17
N ASP A 229 -5.83 -13.39 -13.87
CA ASP A 229 -7.04 -12.77 -14.40
C ASP A 229 -7.22 -13.02 -15.92
N SER A 230 -7.78 -12.03 -16.63
CA SER A 230 -8.05 -12.12 -18.06
C SER A 230 -6.79 -12.12 -18.92
N THR A 231 -5.66 -11.57 -18.45
CA THR A 231 -4.38 -11.66 -19.14
C THR A 231 -3.91 -13.11 -19.19
N ALA A 232 -3.82 -13.77 -18.05
CA ALA A 232 -3.39 -15.17 -17.98
C ALA A 232 -4.40 -16.17 -18.59
N ALA A 233 -5.69 -15.76 -18.69
CA ALA A 233 -6.70 -16.53 -19.41
C ALA A 233 -6.65 -16.32 -20.94
N ALA A 234 -5.89 -15.34 -21.42
CA ALA A 234 -5.81 -14.88 -22.82
C ALA A 234 -7.18 -14.50 -23.41
N LEU A 235 -7.92 -13.66 -22.67
CA LEU A 235 -9.26 -13.24 -23.04
C LEU A 235 -9.31 -12.63 -24.45
N GLY A 236 -10.30 -13.05 -25.24
CA GLY A 236 -10.50 -12.56 -26.62
C GLY A 236 -9.90 -13.47 -27.69
N ASN A 237 -9.01 -14.39 -27.32
CA ASN A 237 -8.47 -15.43 -28.17
C ASN A 237 -9.38 -16.69 -28.17
N PRO A 238 -9.17 -17.68 -29.09
CA PRO A 238 -9.97 -18.89 -29.17
C PRO A 238 -9.97 -19.69 -27.86
N LEU A 239 -11.13 -20.23 -27.47
CA LEU A 239 -11.23 -21.07 -26.29
C LEU A 239 -10.43 -22.39 -26.44
N VAL A 240 -10.00 -22.93 -25.29
CA VAL A 240 -9.37 -24.27 -25.26
C VAL A 240 -10.27 -25.33 -25.92
N ALA A 241 -9.66 -26.30 -26.57
CA ALA A 241 -10.41 -27.40 -27.16
C ALA A 241 -11.11 -28.23 -26.06
N GLN A 242 -12.36 -28.63 -26.30
CA GLN A 242 -13.17 -29.37 -25.33
C GLN A 242 -13.32 -28.62 -23.97
N ALA A 243 -13.53 -27.28 -24.03
CA ALA A 243 -13.64 -26.43 -22.88
C ALA A 243 -14.67 -26.94 -21.84
N SER A 244 -14.26 -27.06 -20.60
CA SER A 244 -15.15 -27.36 -19.48
C SER A 244 -16.06 -26.17 -19.18
N ALA A 245 -17.05 -26.36 -18.30
CA ALA A 245 -17.89 -25.24 -17.83
C ALA A 245 -17.07 -24.11 -17.18
N ALA A 246 -15.99 -24.45 -16.47
CA ALA A 246 -15.07 -23.47 -15.87
C ALA A 246 -14.24 -22.75 -16.94
N ASP A 247 -13.79 -23.45 -18.00
CA ASP A 247 -13.04 -22.80 -19.09
C ASP A 247 -13.92 -21.80 -19.86
N HIS A 248 -15.18 -22.17 -20.11
CA HIS A 248 -16.16 -21.23 -20.69
C HIS A 248 -16.42 -20.04 -19.80
N ALA A 249 -16.63 -20.25 -18.49
CA ALA A 249 -16.90 -19.20 -17.53
C ALA A 249 -15.71 -18.24 -17.37
N CYS A 250 -14.50 -18.79 -17.30
CA CYS A 250 -13.25 -18.05 -17.15
C CYS A 250 -12.68 -17.53 -18.46
N ARG A 251 -13.23 -17.96 -19.61
CA ARG A 251 -12.77 -17.56 -20.96
C ARG A 251 -11.31 -17.96 -21.22
N ARG A 252 -10.90 -19.16 -20.76
CA ARG A 252 -9.54 -19.67 -20.97
C ARG A 252 -9.31 -20.02 -22.43
N SER A 253 -8.20 -19.54 -22.98
CA SER A 253 -7.84 -19.70 -24.39
C SER A 253 -6.79 -20.78 -24.61
N SER A 254 -6.84 -21.40 -25.80
CA SER A 254 -5.75 -22.26 -26.31
C SER A 254 -4.48 -21.49 -26.67
N GLU A 255 -4.60 -20.15 -26.83
CA GLU A 255 -3.50 -19.25 -27.16
C GLU A 255 -2.95 -18.53 -25.92
N ALA A 256 -3.24 -19.01 -24.71
CA ALA A 256 -2.69 -18.44 -23.48
C ALA A 256 -1.20 -18.81 -23.36
N TYR A 257 -0.38 -17.92 -22.82
CA TYR A 257 1.06 -18.16 -22.59
C TYR A 257 1.32 -19.47 -21.82
N ALA A 258 0.36 -19.94 -21.05
CA ALA A 258 0.40 -21.25 -20.41
C ALA A 258 0.51 -22.40 -21.43
N ALA A 259 -0.17 -22.28 -22.58
CA ALA A 259 -0.09 -23.29 -23.65
C ALA A 259 1.25 -23.21 -24.39
N ASP A 260 1.77 -22.01 -24.62
CA ASP A 260 3.10 -21.82 -25.22
C ASP A 260 4.20 -22.43 -24.34
N LEU A 261 4.17 -22.18 -23.02
CA LEU A 261 5.10 -22.78 -22.07
C LEU A 261 4.99 -24.30 -22.03
N ALA A 262 3.76 -24.85 -22.10
CA ALA A 262 3.53 -26.30 -22.20
C ALA A 262 4.17 -26.87 -23.44
N ALA A 263 3.97 -26.24 -24.61
CA ALA A 263 4.48 -26.69 -25.90
C ALA A 263 6.01 -26.62 -25.98
N VAL A 264 6.61 -25.50 -25.58
CA VAL A 264 8.07 -25.29 -25.68
C VAL A 264 8.85 -26.24 -24.76
N ASN A 265 8.34 -26.51 -23.55
CA ASN A 265 9.04 -27.29 -22.54
C ASN A 265 8.58 -28.74 -22.46
N ASN A 266 7.54 -29.09 -23.19
CA ASN A 266 6.86 -30.39 -23.04
C ASN A 266 6.43 -30.67 -21.60
N TRP A 267 5.80 -29.63 -20.99
CA TRP A 267 5.31 -29.67 -19.61
C TRP A 267 3.81 -29.89 -19.55
N ASP A 268 3.35 -30.44 -18.43
CA ASP A 268 1.95 -30.41 -18.04
C ASP A 268 1.67 -29.09 -17.27
N VAL A 269 1.02 -28.13 -17.93
CA VAL A 269 0.72 -26.81 -17.41
C VAL A 269 -0.77 -26.69 -17.13
N LEU A 270 -1.12 -26.44 -15.86
CA LEU A 270 -2.49 -26.23 -15.41
C LEU A 270 -2.81 -24.73 -15.38
N ASN A 271 -3.59 -24.24 -16.35
CA ASN A 271 -4.06 -22.87 -16.35
C ASN A 271 -5.35 -22.74 -15.50
N LEU A 272 -5.28 -22.10 -14.36
CA LEU A 272 -6.39 -21.81 -13.45
C LEU A 272 -6.91 -20.39 -13.56
N ALA A 273 -6.30 -19.54 -14.39
CA ALA A 273 -6.68 -18.13 -14.54
C ALA A 273 -8.16 -17.97 -14.90
N CYS A 274 -8.75 -16.86 -14.48
CA CYS A 274 -10.17 -16.59 -14.70
C CYS A 274 -10.40 -15.10 -14.98
N SER A 275 -10.97 -14.80 -16.14
CA SER A 275 -11.25 -13.41 -16.55
C SER A 275 -12.07 -12.67 -15.49
N GLY A 276 -11.68 -11.43 -15.18
CA GLY A 276 -12.28 -10.62 -14.11
C GLY A 276 -11.82 -10.98 -12.70
N GLY A 277 -10.90 -11.95 -12.57
CA GLY A 277 -10.35 -12.36 -11.27
C GLY A 277 -9.64 -11.22 -10.54
N THR A 278 -9.82 -11.19 -9.22
CA THR A 278 -9.09 -10.34 -8.28
C THR A 278 -8.37 -11.22 -7.26
N ILE A 279 -7.52 -10.63 -6.44
CA ILE A 279 -6.88 -11.39 -5.36
C ILE A 279 -7.93 -12.02 -4.45
N GLN A 280 -8.91 -11.26 -4.00
CA GLN A 280 -9.93 -11.76 -3.06
C GLN A 280 -10.98 -12.65 -3.73
N ALA A 281 -11.45 -12.27 -4.93
CA ALA A 281 -12.44 -13.04 -5.69
C ALA A 281 -11.78 -13.59 -6.96
N GLY A 282 -11.30 -14.79 -6.88
CA GLY A 282 -10.56 -15.50 -7.94
C GLY A 282 -9.36 -16.25 -7.39
N LEU A 283 -8.38 -15.57 -6.81
CA LEU A 283 -7.17 -16.24 -6.31
C LEU A 283 -7.37 -16.85 -4.92
N LEU A 284 -7.72 -16.05 -3.92
CA LEU A 284 -7.85 -16.51 -2.53
C LEU A 284 -9.26 -17.04 -2.21
N GLY A 285 -10.28 -16.48 -2.82
CA GLY A 285 -11.68 -16.86 -2.66
C GLY A 285 -12.35 -17.29 -3.98
N PRO A 286 -13.55 -17.85 -3.92
CA PRO A 286 -14.30 -18.23 -5.12
C PRO A 286 -14.71 -17.01 -5.93
N GLN A 287 -14.84 -17.18 -7.25
CA GLN A 287 -15.26 -16.15 -8.20
C GLN A 287 -16.60 -16.52 -8.84
N GLN A 288 -17.49 -15.54 -9.01
CA GLN A 288 -18.66 -15.67 -9.86
C GLN A 288 -18.28 -15.32 -11.30
N ALA A 289 -18.37 -16.26 -12.20
CA ALA A 289 -18.04 -16.06 -13.61
C ALA A 289 -18.97 -16.91 -14.50
N GLY A 290 -19.43 -16.36 -15.61
CA GLY A 290 -20.26 -17.08 -16.59
C GLY A 290 -21.53 -17.74 -15.99
N GLY A 291 -22.06 -17.18 -14.89
CA GLY A 291 -23.24 -17.72 -14.18
C GLY A 291 -22.94 -18.92 -13.26
N ILE A 292 -21.68 -19.27 -13.04
CA ILE A 292 -21.28 -20.34 -12.11
C ILE A 292 -20.30 -19.81 -11.06
N THR A 293 -20.18 -20.53 -9.95
CA THR A 293 -19.15 -20.27 -8.93
C THR A 293 -17.89 -21.09 -9.29
N VAL A 294 -16.80 -20.38 -9.62
CA VAL A 294 -15.50 -20.99 -9.86
C VAL A 294 -14.74 -21.04 -8.53
N PRO A 295 -14.19 -22.20 -8.13
CA PRO A 295 -13.41 -22.30 -6.89
C PRO A 295 -12.15 -21.42 -6.92
N ALA A 296 -11.68 -21.03 -5.72
CA ALA A 296 -10.44 -20.27 -5.57
C ALA A 296 -9.27 -20.96 -6.29
N GLN A 297 -8.53 -20.19 -7.09
CA GLN A 297 -7.43 -20.71 -7.90
C GLN A 297 -6.33 -21.28 -7.00
N LEU A 298 -5.98 -20.60 -5.91
CA LEU A 298 -4.96 -21.08 -4.97
C LEU A 298 -5.35 -22.38 -4.27
N ALA A 299 -6.64 -22.56 -3.96
CA ALA A 299 -7.15 -23.82 -3.40
C ALA A 299 -6.99 -24.99 -4.39
N GLN A 300 -7.14 -24.72 -5.69
CA GLN A 300 -6.90 -25.71 -6.74
C GLN A 300 -5.40 -25.95 -6.95
N ALA A 301 -4.58 -24.89 -6.95
CA ALA A 301 -3.12 -25.00 -7.05
C ALA A 301 -2.51 -25.85 -5.92
N ARG A 302 -3.07 -25.80 -4.69
CA ARG A 302 -2.65 -26.65 -3.56
C ARG A 302 -2.83 -28.16 -3.83
N GLN A 303 -3.70 -28.53 -4.77
CA GLN A 303 -3.94 -29.92 -5.16
C GLN A 303 -2.94 -30.41 -6.22
N ALA A 304 -2.27 -29.49 -6.92
CA ALA A 304 -1.23 -29.79 -7.90
C ALA A 304 0.12 -30.05 -7.19
N THR A 305 0.23 -31.15 -6.46
CA THR A 305 1.37 -31.45 -5.58
C THR A 305 2.69 -31.69 -6.33
N ASN A 306 2.63 -31.93 -7.66
CA ASN A 306 3.81 -32.07 -8.52
C ASN A 306 4.26 -30.73 -9.13
N ALA A 307 3.47 -29.67 -8.99
CA ALA A 307 3.80 -28.38 -9.55
C ALA A 307 5.00 -27.78 -8.82
N THR A 308 6.03 -27.49 -9.59
CA THR A 308 7.28 -26.90 -9.10
C THR A 308 7.48 -25.46 -9.59
N LEU A 309 6.54 -24.99 -10.44
CA LEU A 309 6.47 -23.61 -10.92
C LEU A 309 5.04 -23.09 -10.75
N VAL A 310 4.92 -21.87 -10.27
CA VAL A 310 3.66 -21.11 -10.26
C VAL A 310 3.91 -19.75 -10.91
N ILE A 311 3.10 -19.38 -11.89
CA ILE A 311 3.16 -18.08 -12.57
C ILE A 311 1.88 -17.34 -12.24
N VAL A 312 1.99 -16.05 -11.88
CA VAL A 312 0.87 -15.21 -11.44
C VAL A 312 0.81 -13.92 -12.25
N SER A 313 -0.35 -13.66 -12.88
CA SER A 313 -0.66 -12.40 -13.56
C SER A 313 -1.95 -11.82 -12.95
N ILE A 314 -1.86 -10.82 -12.05
CA ILE A 314 -3.00 -10.32 -11.28
C ILE A 314 -2.83 -8.85 -10.89
N GLY A 315 -3.94 -8.11 -10.77
CA GLY A 315 -3.93 -6.75 -10.24
C GLY A 315 -4.78 -5.75 -11.04
N ALA A 316 -4.90 -5.92 -12.35
CA ALA A 316 -5.66 -4.98 -13.18
C ALA A 316 -7.12 -4.82 -12.73
N ASN A 317 -7.79 -5.93 -12.36
CA ASN A 317 -9.16 -5.87 -11.86
C ASN A 317 -9.24 -5.30 -10.44
N ASP A 318 -8.25 -5.56 -9.60
CA ASP A 318 -8.17 -5.05 -8.24
C ASP A 318 -8.10 -3.52 -8.23
N VAL A 319 -7.28 -2.93 -9.11
CA VAL A 319 -7.18 -1.47 -9.26
C VAL A 319 -8.32 -0.88 -10.11
N GLY A 320 -9.17 -1.71 -10.72
CA GLY A 320 -10.28 -1.26 -11.56
C GLY A 320 -9.83 -0.66 -12.90
N TRP A 321 -8.79 -1.25 -13.50
CA TRP A 321 -8.12 -0.73 -14.70
C TRP A 321 -9.05 -0.39 -15.85
N SER A 322 -9.96 -1.31 -16.23
CA SER A 322 -10.92 -1.07 -17.32
C SER A 322 -11.83 0.14 -17.07
N GLY A 323 -12.28 0.29 -15.81
CA GLY A 323 -13.07 1.46 -15.39
C GLY A 323 -12.26 2.76 -15.47
N LEU A 324 -10.99 2.72 -15.10
CA LEU A 324 -10.07 3.85 -15.17
C LEU A 324 -9.83 4.30 -16.62
N VAL A 325 -9.56 3.36 -17.53
CA VAL A 325 -9.42 3.64 -18.97
C VAL A 325 -10.71 4.27 -19.52
N GLY A 326 -11.88 3.73 -19.17
CA GLY A 326 -13.17 4.28 -19.57
C GLY A 326 -13.42 5.69 -19.03
N LEU A 327 -13.07 5.96 -17.78
CA LEU A 327 -13.14 7.30 -17.18
C LEU A 327 -12.20 8.27 -17.89
N CYS A 328 -10.96 7.86 -18.18
CA CYS A 328 -10.01 8.66 -18.94
C CYS A 328 -10.54 9.01 -20.34
N ALA A 329 -11.11 8.04 -21.05
CA ALA A 329 -11.67 8.25 -22.38
C ALA A 329 -12.83 9.26 -22.37
N ALA A 330 -13.72 9.17 -21.37
CA ALA A 330 -14.91 10.01 -21.25
C ALA A 330 -14.63 11.42 -20.69
N ALA A 331 -13.63 11.59 -19.81
CA ALA A 331 -13.31 12.85 -19.16
C ALA A 331 -12.54 13.80 -20.07
N LYS A 332 -12.54 15.11 -19.75
CA LYS A 332 -11.66 16.08 -20.42
C LYS A 332 -10.18 15.84 -20.11
N SER A 333 -9.89 15.37 -18.91
CA SER A 333 -8.55 15.00 -18.44
C SER A 333 -8.71 13.90 -17.39
N CYS A 334 -7.77 12.97 -17.31
CA CYS A 334 -7.70 11.99 -16.23
C CYS A 334 -6.45 12.17 -15.36
N ALA A 335 -5.77 13.29 -15.52
CA ALA A 335 -4.67 13.71 -14.63
C ALA A 335 -5.18 14.60 -13.48
N ASP A 336 -6.50 14.67 -13.25
CA ASP A 336 -7.07 15.44 -12.16
C ASP A 336 -6.91 14.72 -10.81
N SER A 337 -6.97 15.49 -9.74
CA SER A 337 -6.76 15.00 -8.36
C SER A 337 -7.76 13.92 -7.94
N ALA A 338 -8.99 13.94 -8.45
CA ALA A 338 -10.01 12.95 -8.08
C ALA A 338 -9.72 11.58 -8.73
N SER A 339 -9.33 11.57 -10.01
CA SER A 339 -8.92 10.35 -10.72
C SER A 339 -7.65 9.75 -10.10
N ALA A 340 -6.68 10.61 -9.77
CA ALA A 340 -5.45 10.18 -9.11
C ALA A 340 -5.73 9.59 -7.71
N ALA A 341 -6.56 10.25 -6.90
CA ALA A 341 -6.94 9.76 -5.58
C ALA A 341 -7.71 8.43 -5.63
N TYR A 342 -8.62 8.30 -6.59
CA TYR A 342 -9.36 7.04 -6.80
C TYR A 342 -8.42 5.88 -7.12
N PHE A 343 -7.50 6.07 -8.08
CA PHE A 343 -6.53 5.04 -8.43
C PHE A 343 -5.61 4.71 -7.26
N GLN A 344 -5.09 5.71 -6.57
CA GLN A 344 -4.21 5.54 -5.43
C GLN A 344 -4.87 4.74 -4.28
N GLN A 345 -6.14 5.04 -4.00
CA GLN A 345 -6.90 4.27 -3.00
C GLN A 345 -6.99 2.79 -3.38
N ARG A 346 -7.28 2.49 -4.64
CA ARG A 346 -7.34 1.11 -5.12
C ARG A 346 -5.98 0.42 -5.14
N LEU A 347 -4.95 1.14 -5.54
CA LEU A 347 -3.58 0.62 -5.55
C LEU A 347 -3.10 0.27 -4.13
N ASN A 348 -3.44 1.11 -3.14
CA ASN A 348 -3.11 0.84 -1.74
C ASN A 348 -3.85 -0.40 -1.21
N ALA A 349 -5.13 -0.55 -1.54
CA ALA A 349 -5.91 -1.73 -1.19
C ALA A 349 -5.34 -3.00 -1.85
N PHE A 350 -5.01 -2.91 -3.14
CA PHE A 350 -4.35 -3.97 -3.88
C PHE A 350 -3.02 -4.39 -3.24
N ALA A 351 -2.15 -3.43 -2.91
CA ALA A 351 -0.86 -3.73 -2.30
C ALA A 351 -1.00 -4.58 -1.04
N SER A 352 -1.94 -4.23 -0.16
CA SER A 352 -2.20 -5.01 1.06
C SER A 352 -2.66 -6.46 0.75
N GLN A 353 -3.56 -6.63 -0.23
CA GLN A 353 -4.05 -7.95 -0.64
C GLN A 353 -2.97 -8.76 -1.35
N TYR A 354 -2.10 -8.08 -2.11
CA TYR A 354 -0.99 -8.72 -2.81
C TYR A 354 0.04 -9.33 -1.84
N TYR A 355 0.35 -8.66 -0.75
CA TYR A 355 1.18 -9.26 0.31
C TYR A 355 0.54 -10.51 0.91
N GLN A 356 -0.78 -10.50 1.17
CA GLN A 356 -1.49 -11.69 1.63
C GLN A 356 -1.40 -12.84 0.60
N LEU A 357 -1.51 -12.53 -0.69
CA LEU A 357 -1.34 -13.54 -1.74
C LEU A 357 0.07 -14.14 -1.72
N LEU A 358 1.10 -13.31 -1.63
CA LEU A 358 2.51 -13.78 -1.57
C LEU A 358 2.75 -14.69 -0.36
N GLU A 359 2.21 -14.36 0.80
CA GLU A 359 2.25 -15.22 1.99
C GLU A 359 1.60 -16.58 1.73
N GLN A 360 0.43 -16.58 1.09
CA GLN A 360 -0.29 -17.82 0.78
C GLN A 360 0.41 -18.66 -0.29
N LEU A 361 1.06 -18.04 -1.29
CA LEU A 361 1.89 -18.73 -2.28
C LEU A 361 3.08 -19.43 -1.60
N ALA A 362 3.70 -18.81 -0.63
CA ALA A 362 4.81 -19.41 0.13
C ALA A 362 4.41 -20.67 0.91
N THR A 363 3.12 -20.85 1.19
CA THR A 363 2.59 -22.01 1.92
C THR A 363 2.14 -23.15 0.99
N LEU A 364 2.41 -23.06 -0.32
CA LEU A 364 2.09 -24.14 -1.25
C LEU A 364 2.89 -25.41 -0.91
N PRO A 365 2.27 -26.62 -0.92
CA PRO A 365 2.91 -27.84 -0.43
C PRO A 365 4.19 -28.24 -1.19
N SER A 366 4.25 -27.94 -2.49
CA SER A 366 5.39 -28.28 -3.35
C SER A 366 6.55 -27.27 -3.26
N HIS A 367 6.39 -26.17 -2.52
CA HIS A 367 7.34 -25.06 -2.48
C HIS A 367 7.80 -24.64 -3.88
N PRO A 368 6.89 -24.32 -4.80
CA PRO A 368 7.23 -24.07 -6.19
C PRO A 368 8.06 -22.80 -6.35
N ARG A 369 8.85 -22.71 -7.40
CA ARG A 369 9.34 -21.42 -7.88
C ARG A 369 8.16 -20.56 -8.28
N VAL A 370 8.15 -19.27 -7.91
CA VAL A 370 7.07 -18.34 -8.26
C VAL A 370 7.61 -17.25 -9.18
N LEU A 371 6.90 -17.01 -10.27
CA LEU A 371 7.07 -15.85 -11.14
C LEU A 371 5.85 -14.94 -11.01
N ILE A 372 6.08 -13.64 -10.96
CA ILE A 372 5.04 -12.62 -10.98
C ILE A 372 5.16 -11.84 -12.28
N ASN A 373 4.20 -12.03 -13.19
CA ASN A 373 4.18 -11.30 -14.44
C ASN A 373 3.67 -9.88 -14.20
N LEU A 374 4.48 -8.90 -14.61
CA LEU A 374 4.11 -7.50 -14.68
C LEU A 374 3.24 -7.28 -15.92
N TYR A 375 2.44 -6.22 -15.91
CA TYR A 375 1.62 -5.89 -17.07
C TYR A 375 2.47 -5.21 -18.15
N TYR A 376 2.24 -5.60 -19.39
CA TYR A 376 2.77 -4.96 -20.60
C TYR A 376 2.14 -3.58 -20.77
N ASN A 377 2.84 -2.68 -21.46
CA ASN A 377 2.30 -1.36 -21.81
C ASN A 377 1.57 -1.43 -23.17
N PRO A 378 0.23 -1.24 -23.23
CA PRO A 378 -0.53 -1.26 -24.47
C PRO A 378 -0.53 0.07 -25.22
N PHE A 379 0.04 1.15 -24.67
CA PHE A 379 -0.06 2.51 -25.18
C PHE A 379 1.26 3.00 -25.79
N ASP A 380 1.14 3.73 -26.90
CA ASP A 380 2.21 4.58 -27.42
C ASP A 380 1.66 5.99 -27.67
N PRO A 381 1.87 6.91 -26.71
CA PRO A 381 1.38 8.28 -26.84
C PRO A 381 1.90 9.03 -28.08
N SER A 382 2.99 8.57 -28.71
CA SER A 382 3.56 9.19 -29.88
C SER A 382 2.72 8.97 -31.15
N GLN A 383 1.92 7.92 -31.21
CA GLN A 383 1.11 7.52 -32.35
C GLN A 383 -0.22 8.29 -32.46
N GLY A 384 -0.84 8.60 -31.30
CA GLY A 384 -2.09 9.39 -31.23
C GLY A 384 -3.31 8.72 -31.88
N CYS A 385 -3.26 7.44 -32.21
CA CYS A 385 -4.33 6.71 -32.89
C CYS A 385 -5.60 6.55 -32.03
N LEU A 386 -5.48 6.63 -30.73
CA LEU A 386 -6.60 6.48 -29.78
C LEU A 386 -7.37 7.80 -29.56
N THR A 387 -6.93 8.91 -30.15
CA THR A 387 -7.59 10.23 -30.01
C THR A 387 -9.05 10.17 -30.45
N GLY A 388 -9.37 9.44 -31.54
CA GLY A 388 -10.73 9.22 -32.01
C GLY A 388 -11.61 8.41 -31.05
N HIS A 389 -11.01 7.75 -30.07
CA HIS A 389 -11.66 6.97 -28.99
C HIS A 389 -11.63 7.68 -27.63
N GLY A 390 -11.31 8.98 -27.62
CA GLY A 390 -11.30 9.80 -26.41
C GLY A 390 -10.01 9.73 -25.60
N LEU A 391 -8.99 9.00 -26.04
CA LEU A 391 -7.67 8.92 -25.43
C LEU A 391 -6.66 9.69 -26.29
N ASP A 392 -6.44 10.94 -25.93
CA ASP A 392 -5.37 11.75 -26.54
C ASP A 392 -4.00 11.38 -25.92
N PRO A 393 -2.88 11.80 -26.53
CA PRO A 393 -1.53 11.47 -26.03
C PRO A 393 -1.26 11.82 -24.56
N ALA A 394 -1.88 12.90 -24.05
CA ALA A 394 -1.71 13.29 -22.65
C ALA A 394 -2.41 12.32 -21.67
N LYS A 395 -3.59 11.83 -22.08
CA LYS A 395 -4.34 10.80 -21.32
C LYS A 395 -3.65 9.45 -21.40
N GLU A 396 -3.16 9.06 -22.58
CA GLU A 396 -2.36 7.85 -22.73
C GLU A 396 -1.12 7.90 -21.84
N GLY A 397 -0.37 9.00 -21.86
CA GLY A 397 0.78 9.19 -20.98
C GLY A 397 0.41 9.17 -19.47
N THR A 398 -0.82 9.54 -19.12
CA THR A 398 -1.31 9.39 -17.75
C THR A 398 -1.57 7.93 -17.43
N LEU A 399 -2.22 7.17 -18.32
CA LEU A 399 -2.48 5.74 -18.14
C LEU A 399 -1.18 4.94 -18.05
N VAL A 400 -0.15 5.27 -18.84
CA VAL A 400 1.19 4.65 -18.74
C VAL A 400 1.76 4.83 -17.34
N ARG A 401 1.75 6.05 -16.79
CA ARG A 401 2.27 6.29 -15.45
C ARG A 401 1.50 5.51 -14.36
N LEU A 402 0.18 5.35 -14.50
CA LEU A 402 -0.63 4.59 -13.56
C LEU A 402 -0.36 3.09 -13.68
N LEU A 403 -0.11 2.59 -14.90
CA LEU A 403 0.32 1.21 -15.13
C LEU A 403 1.71 0.95 -14.52
N ASP A 404 2.64 1.88 -14.69
CA ASP A 404 3.97 1.81 -14.08
C ASP A 404 3.88 1.74 -12.55
N ALA A 405 2.96 2.50 -11.94
CA ALA A 405 2.74 2.44 -10.50
C ALA A 405 2.19 1.07 -10.04
N LEU A 406 1.31 0.44 -10.82
CA LEU A 406 0.84 -0.93 -10.56
C LEU A 406 2.00 -1.93 -10.66
N ASN A 407 2.76 -1.89 -11.76
CA ASN A 407 3.92 -2.75 -11.99
C ASN A 407 4.99 -2.58 -10.91
N GLN A 408 5.15 -1.37 -10.40
CA GLN A 408 6.06 -1.10 -9.30
C GLN A 408 5.63 -1.79 -7.99
N VAL A 409 4.33 -1.78 -7.67
CA VAL A 409 3.80 -2.52 -6.51
C VAL A 409 4.04 -4.02 -6.68
N LEU A 410 3.77 -4.56 -7.87
CA LEU A 410 4.01 -5.97 -8.18
C LEU A 410 5.48 -6.36 -8.03
N SER A 411 6.39 -5.59 -8.64
CA SER A 411 7.82 -5.88 -8.58
C SER A 411 8.41 -5.73 -7.18
N ASN A 412 7.99 -4.70 -6.44
CA ASN A 412 8.44 -4.48 -5.07
C ASN A 412 7.98 -5.60 -4.13
N GLY A 413 6.72 -6.04 -4.24
CA GLY A 413 6.20 -7.15 -3.47
C GLY A 413 6.91 -8.46 -3.81
N ALA A 414 7.15 -8.73 -5.11
CA ALA A 414 7.92 -9.88 -5.57
C ALA A 414 9.34 -9.88 -4.97
N ALA A 415 10.03 -8.73 -5.03
CA ALA A 415 11.36 -8.57 -4.44
C ALA A 415 11.36 -8.78 -2.93
N ALA A 416 10.37 -8.24 -2.21
CA ALA A 416 10.21 -8.43 -0.77
C ALA A 416 9.99 -9.89 -0.40
N ALA A 417 9.25 -10.63 -1.23
CA ALA A 417 9.01 -12.06 -1.09
C ALA A 417 10.16 -12.94 -1.61
N SER A 418 11.21 -12.37 -2.16
CA SER A 418 12.31 -13.09 -2.83
C SER A 418 11.83 -13.98 -3.99
N VAL A 419 10.76 -13.58 -4.67
CA VAL A 419 10.27 -14.18 -5.91
C VAL A 419 10.66 -13.32 -7.11
N THR A 420 10.64 -13.90 -8.31
CA THR A 420 11.05 -13.20 -9.53
C THR A 420 9.86 -12.48 -10.15
N SER A 421 9.99 -11.17 -10.43
CA SER A 421 9.08 -10.46 -11.30
C SER A 421 9.57 -10.52 -12.75
N VAL A 422 8.63 -10.67 -13.68
CA VAL A 422 8.91 -10.79 -15.12
C VAL A 422 8.20 -9.68 -15.85
N GLN A 423 8.95 -8.86 -16.62
CA GLN A 423 8.40 -7.81 -17.46
C GLN A 423 8.35 -8.30 -18.91
N PRO A 424 7.17 -8.54 -19.49
CA PRO A 424 7.05 -8.82 -20.91
C PRO A 424 7.45 -7.61 -21.74
N ASP A 425 8.19 -7.83 -22.81
CA ASP A 425 8.61 -6.77 -23.74
C ASP A 425 7.62 -6.61 -24.89
N PHE A 426 6.88 -5.51 -24.89
CA PHE A 426 5.95 -5.13 -25.95
C PHE A 426 6.44 -3.87 -26.70
N THR A 427 7.71 -3.55 -26.59
CA THR A 427 8.31 -2.39 -27.27
C THR A 427 8.16 -2.50 -28.79
N GLY A 428 7.55 -1.52 -29.44
CA GLY A 428 7.27 -1.52 -30.87
C GLY A 428 6.06 -2.38 -31.27
N HIS A 429 5.29 -2.87 -30.29
CA HIS A 429 4.10 -3.69 -30.49
C HIS A 429 2.89 -3.20 -29.67
N ALA A 430 2.86 -1.90 -29.37
CA ALA A 430 1.72 -1.26 -28.73
C ALA A 430 0.49 -1.26 -29.67
N LEU A 431 -0.64 -0.83 -29.16
CA LEU A 431 -1.93 -0.92 -29.85
C LEU A 431 -1.96 -0.34 -31.25
N CYS A 432 -1.18 0.71 -31.50
CA CYS A 432 -1.18 1.47 -32.76
C CYS A 432 -0.02 1.10 -33.69
N ASP A 433 0.84 0.20 -33.29
CA ASP A 433 1.96 -0.25 -34.11
C ASP A 433 1.49 -1.17 -35.26
N ALA A 434 2.36 -1.42 -36.23
CA ALA A 434 2.02 -2.19 -37.43
C ALA A 434 1.63 -3.65 -37.07
N ASP A 435 2.32 -4.23 -36.10
CA ASP A 435 2.09 -5.61 -35.64
C ASP A 435 1.83 -5.61 -34.12
N PRO A 436 0.63 -5.21 -33.68
CA PRO A 436 0.35 -5.05 -32.25
C PRO A 436 0.24 -6.39 -31.52
N TYR A 437 0.84 -6.46 -30.33
CA TYR A 437 0.68 -7.59 -29.42
C TYR A 437 -0.58 -7.48 -28.54
N VAL A 438 -1.34 -6.42 -28.71
CA VAL A 438 -2.59 -6.16 -27.97
C VAL A 438 -3.78 -6.06 -28.92
N GLN A 439 -4.93 -6.49 -28.45
CA GLN A 439 -6.19 -6.47 -29.21
C GLN A 439 -6.69 -5.02 -29.34
N GLY A 440 -7.10 -4.64 -30.54
CA GLY A 440 -7.59 -3.30 -30.86
C GLY A 440 -8.86 -2.92 -30.12
N VAL A 441 -9.19 -1.61 -30.11
CA VAL A 441 -10.38 -1.08 -29.42
C VAL A 441 -11.71 -1.65 -29.92
N GLY A 442 -11.77 -2.15 -31.15
CA GLY A 442 -12.94 -2.84 -31.73
C GLY A 442 -12.94 -4.35 -31.56
N ALA A 443 -11.93 -4.92 -30.92
CA ALA A 443 -11.84 -6.36 -30.69
C ALA A 443 -12.73 -6.82 -29.51
N PRO A 444 -13.01 -8.13 -29.39
CA PRO A 444 -13.81 -8.68 -28.29
C PRO A 444 -13.26 -8.40 -26.89
N ALA A 445 -11.93 -8.23 -26.76
CA ALA A 445 -11.25 -7.92 -25.50
C ALA A 445 -10.19 -6.82 -25.72
N PRO A 446 -10.59 -5.54 -25.85
CA PRO A 446 -9.66 -4.45 -26.08
C PRO A 446 -8.54 -4.41 -25.01
N PHE A 447 -7.34 -4.06 -25.44
CA PHE A 447 -6.14 -3.94 -24.60
C PHE A 447 -5.61 -5.24 -24.00
N HIS A 448 -6.24 -6.40 -24.26
CA HIS A 448 -5.69 -7.72 -23.88
C HIS A 448 -4.70 -8.23 -24.93
N PRO A 449 -3.78 -9.13 -24.58
CA PRO A 449 -2.81 -9.66 -25.54
C PRO A 449 -3.48 -10.41 -26.68
N THR A 450 -2.91 -10.31 -27.87
CA THR A 450 -3.15 -11.23 -28.99
C THR A 450 -2.38 -12.54 -28.74
N ALA A 451 -2.56 -13.57 -29.57
CA ALA A 451 -1.73 -14.78 -29.51
C ALA A 451 -0.22 -14.45 -29.57
N ALA A 452 0.19 -13.45 -30.39
CA ALA A 452 1.58 -12.99 -30.45
C ALA A 452 2.02 -12.33 -29.13
N GLY A 453 1.12 -11.57 -28.48
CA GLY A 453 1.37 -10.98 -27.17
C GLY A 453 1.49 -12.03 -26.07
N GLU A 454 0.66 -13.07 -26.08
CA GLU A 454 0.76 -14.21 -25.17
C GLU A 454 2.10 -14.95 -25.33
N LEU A 455 2.52 -15.18 -26.58
CA LEU A 455 3.84 -15.76 -26.87
C LEU A 455 4.99 -14.88 -26.35
N ALA A 456 4.88 -13.54 -26.45
CA ALA A 456 5.88 -12.64 -25.89
C ALA A 456 5.94 -12.72 -24.36
N ILE A 457 4.80 -12.93 -23.67
CA ILE A 457 4.76 -13.19 -22.23
C ILE A 457 5.45 -14.52 -21.93
N ALA A 458 5.14 -15.60 -22.66
CA ALA A 458 5.79 -16.90 -22.48
C ALA A 458 7.31 -16.83 -22.65
N LEU A 459 7.79 -16.08 -23.65
CA LEU A 459 9.23 -15.89 -23.88
C LEU A 459 9.92 -15.14 -22.72
N ALA A 460 9.24 -14.15 -22.15
CA ALA A 460 9.77 -13.43 -20.98
C ALA A 460 9.86 -14.37 -19.75
N ASP A 461 8.84 -15.20 -19.54
CA ASP A 461 8.84 -16.22 -18.48
C ASP A 461 10.00 -17.22 -18.68
N GLU A 462 10.20 -17.68 -19.91
CA GLU A 462 11.30 -18.59 -20.27
C GLU A 462 12.68 -17.97 -19.97
N GLN A 463 12.88 -16.71 -20.32
CA GLN A 463 14.12 -15.99 -20.02
C GLN A 463 14.37 -15.89 -18.51
N ALA A 464 13.29 -15.61 -17.75
CA ALA A 464 13.38 -15.55 -16.30
C ALA A 464 13.73 -16.92 -15.70
N LEU A 465 13.16 -18.00 -16.24
CA LEU A 465 13.47 -19.37 -15.79
C LEU A 465 14.93 -19.76 -16.03
N GLN A 466 15.53 -19.30 -17.13
CA GLN A 466 16.93 -19.55 -17.47
C GLN A 466 17.92 -18.73 -16.63
N SER A 467 17.52 -17.52 -16.22
CA SER A 467 18.40 -16.60 -15.50
C SER A 467 18.67 -16.97 -14.04
N GLY A 468 17.98 -17.96 -13.47
CA GLY A 468 18.11 -18.36 -12.07
C GLY A 468 17.39 -17.44 -11.08
N PRO A 469 17.26 -17.84 -9.80
CA PRO A 469 16.60 -17.01 -8.79
C PRO A 469 17.44 -15.77 -8.45
N GLY A 470 16.85 -14.57 -8.60
CA GLY A 470 17.45 -13.30 -8.14
C GLY A 470 17.97 -12.34 -9.21
N THR A 471 17.87 -12.68 -10.50
CA THR A 471 18.15 -11.72 -11.58
C THR A 471 16.84 -11.17 -12.13
N SER A 472 16.53 -9.91 -11.85
CA SER A 472 15.48 -9.19 -12.57
C SER A 472 15.88 -9.07 -14.03
N SER A 473 15.25 -9.81 -14.93
CA SER A 473 15.41 -9.64 -16.37
C SER A 473 14.65 -8.39 -16.79
N GLY A 474 15.35 -7.31 -17.02
CA GLY A 474 14.76 -6.08 -17.54
C GLY A 474 15.54 -4.82 -17.21
N SER A 475 16.66 -4.62 -17.85
CA SER A 475 17.17 -3.28 -18.16
C SER A 475 17.73 -3.32 -19.57
N PRO A 476 17.19 -2.52 -20.50
CA PRO A 476 17.87 -2.30 -21.77
C PRO A 476 19.21 -1.63 -21.44
N SER A 477 20.31 -2.22 -21.89
CA SER A 477 21.64 -1.62 -21.88
C SER A 477 21.55 -0.21 -22.42
N ALA A 478 21.87 0.77 -21.59
CA ALA A 478 22.06 2.14 -22.05
C ALA A 478 23.15 2.10 -23.15
N VAL A 479 22.76 2.45 -24.36
CA VAL A 479 23.68 2.75 -25.45
C VAL A 479 24.62 3.86 -24.95
N PRO A 480 25.93 3.68 -24.92
CA PRO A 480 26.83 4.77 -24.55
C PRO A 480 26.65 5.92 -25.52
N PRO A 481 26.65 7.17 -25.06
CA PRO A 481 26.52 8.31 -25.97
C PRO A 481 27.67 8.31 -26.97
N SER A 482 27.31 8.33 -28.27
CA SER A 482 28.26 8.48 -29.36
C SER A 482 29.15 9.69 -29.10
N ALA A 483 30.45 9.48 -29.08
CA ALA A 483 31.42 10.55 -28.97
C ALA A 483 31.22 11.53 -30.17
N SER A 484 30.95 12.79 -29.88
CA SER A 484 30.97 13.87 -30.85
C SER A 484 32.34 13.91 -31.54
N PRO A 485 32.40 14.10 -32.87
CA PRO A 485 33.66 14.24 -33.52
C PRO A 485 34.36 15.54 -33.08
N ALA A 486 35.64 15.40 -32.72
CA ALA A 486 36.51 16.51 -32.35
C ALA A 486 36.57 17.54 -33.46
N ALA A 487 36.36 18.81 -33.13
CA ALA A 487 36.54 19.94 -34.03
C ALA A 487 38.03 20.02 -34.45
N SER A 488 38.30 20.01 -35.75
CA SER A 488 39.61 20.31 -36.36
C SER A 488 40.04 21.75 -36.01
N PRO A 489 41.32 21.99 -35.72
CA PRO A 489 41.84 23.32 -35.46
C PRO A 489 41.85 24.14 -36.77
N ALA A 490 41.31 25.35 -36.72
CA ALA A 490 41.37 26.34 -37.81
C ALA A 490 42.82 26.75 -38.10
N ALA A 491 43.18 26.69 -39.37
CA ALA A 491 44.46 27.21 -39.87
C ALA A 491 44.44 28.75 -39.83
N SER A 492 45.51 29.34 -39.30
CA SER A 492 45.77 30.77 -39.34
C SER A 492 46.21 31.17 -40.74
N PRO A 493 45.79 32.29 -41.28
CA PRO A 493 46.32 32.85 -42.53
C PRO A 493 47.64 33.59 -42.23
N SER A 494 48.67 33.21 -42.94
CA SER A 494 49.89 33.99 -43.13
C SER A 494 49.69 34.96 -44.30
N GLY A 495 50.02 36.22 -44.09
CA GLY A 495 50.06 37.24 -45.08
C GLY A 495 50.19 38.63 -44.45
#